data_9509bf8f29e522aa5926388fd8ac5e3c
#
_entry.id   9509bf8f29e522aa5926388fd8ac5e3c
#
_cell.length_a   1.000
_cell.length_b   1.000
_cell.length_c   1.000
_cell.angle_alpha   90.00
_cell.angle_beta   90.00
_cell.angle_gamma   90.00
#
_symmetry.space_group_name_H-M   'P 1'
#
loop_
_entity.id
_entity.type
_entity.pdbx_description
1 polymer ?
#
loop_
_entity_poly.entity_id
_entity_poly.type
_entity_poly.pdbx_seq_one_letter_code
_entity_poly.pdbx_strand_id
1 'polypeptide(L)'
;MTSKSPNETLVLVTGASGFIASHVVNELLKRGYRVRGTVRSIKNAAKVGPIQKLDKDGRLELFEADLLNEECWAKAVDRCDYLLHLASPFPLVADETIVTTAINGTLNVLKAASKCHSVRKVVLTSSCMAVNEGHDQDHAFTDDEWTNVDDKRVGWYPKSKTLAERAAWKFQQEIPEGDNKFRLSTINPALVIGPPLIDEQGSSISIIRQFLLHEMKGLPPMQLPLVDVRDVADMHIEAMINPDTDNHRFLAAGDHSYWFRDIGNVLDKEFKQHGYCLPRVEMPAWVVRFAGLFDKQAASLKDSLNNEIRFDCKNARNILGMKFRNLDESLIEMSYVMIERGIVKKTKNYKGCPEKYSEFTKI
;
A
#
# COMPACT_ATOMS: atom_id res chain seq x y z
N MET A 1 12.01 -27.35 14.93
CA MET A 1 11.39 -26.41 15.91
C MET A 1 9.89 -26.56 15.77
N THR A 2 9.18 -26.82 16.86
CA THR A 2 7.70 -26.84 16.85
C THR A 2 7.19 -25.47 16.43
N SER A 3 6.30 -25.41 15.45
CA SER A 3 5.68 -24.16 15.02
C SER A 3 4.85 -23.60 16.17
N LYS A 4 5.13 -22.34 16.58
CA LYS A 4 4.29 -21.64 17.55
C LYS A 4 2.87 -21.51 16.99
N SER A 5 1.87 -21.58 17.84
CA SER A 5 0.49 -21.24 17.47
C SER A 5 0.35 -19.73 17.23
N PRO A 6 -0.69 -19.28 16.50
CA PRO A 6 -0.89 -17.86 16.25
C PRO A 6 -0.89 -16.99 17.52
N ASN A 7 -1.54 -17.44 18.59
CA ASN A 7 -1.63 -16.70 19.87
C ASN A 7 -0.30 -16.63 20.66
N GLU A 8 0.69 -17.47 20.33
CA GLU A 8 2.05 -17.43 20.87
C GLU A 8 3.02 -16.64 19.98
N THR A 9 2.60 -16.33 18.76
CA THR A 9 3.41 -15.67 17.73
C THR A 9 3.21 -14.15 17.80
N LEU A 10 4.29 -13.40 17.98
CA LEU A 10 4.27 -11.94 17.99
C LEU A 10 4.75 -11.40 16.63
N VAL A 11 3.90 -10.61 15.99
CA VAL A 11 4.18 -9.99 14.68
C VAL A 11 4.34 -8.49 14.86
N LEU A 12 5.51 -7.95 14.47
CA LEU A 12 5.71 -6.51 14.38
C LEU A 12 5.15 -5.98 13.05
N VAL A 13 4.24 -5.01 13.12
CA VAL A 13 3.71 -4.29 11.96
C VAL A 13 4.13 -2.84 12.06
N THR A 14 5.00 -2.38 11.16
CA THR A 14 5.44 -0.98 11.20
C THR A 14 4.44 -0.06 10.52
N GLY A 15 4.24 1.14 11.10
CA GLY A 15 3.30 2.12 10.57
C GLY A 15 1.84 1.67 10.64
N ALA A 16 1.44 1.06 11.77
CA ALA A 16 0.13 0.43 11.96
C ALA A 16 -1.07 1.36 11.68
N SER A 17 -0.87 2.68 11.73
CA SER A 17 -1.88 3.68 11.36
C SER A 17 -1.93 4.00 9.86
N GLY A 18 -1.23 3.27 9.00
CA GLY A 18 -1.30 3.42 7.54
C GLY A 18 -2.45 2.62 6.93
N PHE A 19 -2.86 2.96 5.71
CA PHE A 19 -3.99 2.33 5.02
C PHE A 19 -3.83 0.80 4.91
N ILE A 20 -2.75 0.32 4.32
CA ILE A 20 -2.48 -1.12 4.18
C ILE A 20 -2.24 -1.74 5.57
N ALA A 21 -1.45 -1.07 6.41
CA ALA A 21 -1.05 -1.62 7.70
C ALA A 21 -2.23 -1.85 8.65
N SER A 22 -3.25 -0.99 8.63
CA SER A 22 -4.47 -1.18 9.43
C SER A 22 -5.23 -2.45 9.03
N HIS A 23 -5.28 -2.78 7.74
CA HIS A 23 -5.86 -4.04 7.27
C HIS A 23 -5.01 -5.25 7.64
N VAL A 24 -3.68 -5.14 7.56
CA VAL A 24 -2.76 -6.19 8.03
C VAL A 24 -2.94 -6.44 9.52
N VAL A 25 -3.02 -5.39 10.34
CA VAL A 25 -3.28 -5.52 11.79
C VAL A 25 -4.63 -6.20 12.03
N ASN A 26 -5.70 -5.73 11.37
CA ASN A 26 -7.04 -6.30 11.50
C ASN A 26 -7.06 -7.80 11.15
N GLU A 27 -6.43 -8.19 10.04
CA GLU A 27 -6.42 -9.56 9.59
C GLU A 27 -5.56 -10.47 10.48
N LEU A 28 -4.40 -9.99 10.97
CA LEU A 28 -3.58 -10.71 11.95
C LEU A 28 -4.35 -10.98 13.24
N LEU A 29 -5.07 -9.97 13.76
CA LEU A 29 -5.90 -10.11 14.96
C LEU A 29 -7.04 -11.11 14.73
N LYS A 30 -7.72 -11.06 13.58
CA LYS A 30 -8.75 -12.04 13.19
C LYS A 30 -8.20 -13.47 13.15
N ARG A 31 -6.97 -13.66 12.65
CA ARG A 31 -6.27 -14.96 12.60
C ARG A 31 -5.66 -15.39 13.94
N GLY A 32 -5.82 -14.59 15.00
CA GLY A 32 -5.41 -14.95 16.36
C GLY A 32 -3.97 -14.60 16.73
N TYR A 33 -3.23 -13.86 15.90
CA TYR A 33 -1.86 -13.43 16.18
C TYR A 33 -1.82 -12.33 17.25
N ARG A 34 -0.70 -12.26 17.97
CA ARG A 34 -0.35 -11.10 18.78
C ARG A 34 0.36 -10.10 17.87
N VAL A 35 -0.04 -8.84 17.95
CA VAL A 35 0.49 -7.77 17.08
C VAL A 35 1.13 -6.68 17.91
N ARG A 36 2.36 -6.31 17.54
CA ARG A 36 2.97 -5.05 17.95
C ARG A 36 2.91 -4.09 16.78
N GLY A 37 2.09 -3.04 16.88
CA GLY A 37 1.93 -2.03 15.86
C GLY A 37 2.77 -0.80 16.16
N THR A 38 3.65 -0.32 15.26
CA THR A 38 4.34 0.95 15.50
C THR A 38 3.55 2.12 14.96
N VAL A 39 3.57 3.22 15.72
CA VAL A 39 3.02 4.52 15.35
C VAL A 39 4.02 5.61 15.69
N ARG A 40 3.99 6.76 14.98
CA ARG A 40 4.89 7.87 15.26
C ARG A 40 4.63 8.54 16.62
N SER A 41 3.36 8.53 17.07
CA SER A 41 2.98 9.03 18.38
C SER A 41 1.73 8.32 18.87
N ILE A 42 1.83 7.69 20.02
CA ILE A 42 0.70 7.06 20.74
C ILE A 42 -0.27 8.10 21.31
N LYS A 43 0.16 9.36 21.43
CA LYS A 43 -0.68 10.47 21.91
C LYS A 43 -1.63 10.98 20.83
N ASN A 44 -1.45 10.62 19.57
CA ASN A 44 -2.34 11.01 18.48
C ASN A 44 -3.61 10.14 18.49
N ALA A 45 -4.59 10.51 19.32
CA ALA A 45 -5.83 9.76 19.48
C ALA A 45 -6.61 9.54 18.18
N ALA A 46 -6.56 10.48 17.25
CA ALA A 46 -7.24 10.36 15.94
C ALA A 46 -6.68 9.23 15.09
N LYS A 47 -5.37 8.95 15.19
CA LYS A 47 -4.72 7.85 14.46
C LYS A 47 -4.69 6.54 15.25
N VAL A 48 -4.57 6.61 16.54
CA VAL A 48 -4.43 5.46 17.44
C VAL A 48 -5.79 4.83 17.79
N GLY A 49 -6.80 5.64 18.07
CA GLY A 49 -8.12 5.18 18.47
C GLY A 49 -8.78 4.19 17.49
N PRO A 50 -8.84 4.46 16.20
CA PRO A 50 -9.39 3.51 15.22
C PRO A 50 -8.67 2.17 15.20
N ILE A 51 -7.34 2.14 15.36
CA ILE A 51 -6.55 0.90 15.35
C ILE A 51 -6.82 0.11 16.63
N GLN A 52 -6.90 0.77 17.78
CA GLN A 52 -7.21 0.12 19.05
C GLN A 52 -8.59 -0.54 19.04
N LYS A 53 -9.57 0.03 18.33
CA LYS A 53 -10.90 -0.57 18.17
C LYS A 53 -10.90 -1.88 17.38
N LEU A 54 -9.87 -2.16 16.57
CA LEU A 54 -9.73 -3.44 15.87
C LEU A 54 -9.44 -4.59 16.82
N ASP A 55 -8.82 -4.28 17.96
CA ASP A 55 -8.46 -5.28 18.97
C ASP A 55 -9.60 -5.50 19.97
N LYS A 56 -10.24 -6.66 19.87
CA LYS A 56 -11.32 -7.06 20.76
C LYS A 56 -10.84 -7.93 21.94
N ASP A 57 -9.64 -8.48 21.82
CA ASP A 57 -9.15 -9.55 22.71
C ASP A 57 -7.86 -9.17 23.47
N GLY A 58 -7.40 -7.92 23.36
CA GLY A 58 -6.19 -7.43 24.06
C GLY A 58 -4.89 -8.01 23.49
N ARG A 59 -4.84 -8.24 22.18
CA ARG A 59 -3.68 -8.81 21.47
C ARG A 59 -2.85 -7.79 20.68
N LEU A 60 -3.25 -6.51 20.70
CA LEU A 60 -2.55 -5.40 20.05
C LEU A 60 -1.77 -4.57 21.08
N GLU A 61 -0.46 -4.51 20.93
CA GLU A 61 0.41 -3.58 21.61
C GLU A 61 0.81 -2.45 20.65
N LEU A 62 0.59 -1.18 21.00
CA LEU A 62 1.07 -0.04 20.23
C LEU A 62 2.41 0.45 20.77
N PHE A 63 3.36 0.68 19.88
CA PHE A 63 4.72 1.10 20.20
C PHE A 63 5.08 2.38 19.41
N GLU A 64 5.71 3.35 20.10
CA GLU A 64 6.13 4.59 19.45
C GLU A 64 7.48 4.39 18.75
N ALA A 65 7.52 4.60 17.43
CA ALA A 65 8.74 4.49 16.64
C ALA A 65 8.73 5.45 15.45
N ASP A 66 9.90 6.00 15.14
CA ASP A 66 10.16 6.81 13.97
C ASP A 66 11.17 6.11 13.06
N LEU A 67 10.93 6.09 11.75
CA LEU A 67 11.80 5.42 10.76
C LEU A 67 13.26 5.93 10.81
N LEU A 68 13.45 7.20 11.11
CA LEU A 68 14.78 7.83 11.12
C LEU A 68 15.49 7.75 12.48
N ASN A 69 14.78 7.30 13.52
CA ASN A 69 15.39 7.07 14.83
C ASN A 69 15.80 5.60 14.99
N GLU A 70 17.09 5.30 14.74
CA GLU A 70 17.61 3.91 14.81
C GLU A 70 17.42 3.28 16.20
N GLU A 71 17.54 4.06 17.28
CA GLU A 71 17.54 3.55 18.66
C GLU A 71 16.20 2.93 19.07
N CYS A 72 15.07 3.42 18.53
CA CYS A 72 13.76 2.92 18.90
C CYS A 72 13.49 1.50 18.38
N TRP A 73 14.16 1.06 17.32
CA TRP A 73 13.86 -0.19 16.63
C TRP A 73 14.31 -1.42 17.41
N ALA A 74 15.41 -1.36 18.14
CA ALA A 74 15.87 -2.47 18.97
C ALA A 74 14.81 -2.94 19.98
N LYS A 75 14.09 -2.00 20.59
CA LYS A 75 12.97 -2.31 21.50
C LYS A 75 11.71 -2.74 20.74
N ALA A 76 11.46 -2.13 19.59
CA ALA A 76 10.27 -2.47 18.78
C ALA A 76 10.31 -3.91 18.26
N VAL A 77 11.48 -4.42 17.84
CA VAL A 77 11.62 -5.79 17.30
C VAL A 77 11.83 -6.85 18.40
N ASP A 78 12.07 -6.45 19.66
CA ASP A 78 12.38 -7.38 20.76
C ASP A 78 11.32 -8.47 20.89
N ARG A 79 11.75 -9.74 20.87
CA ARG A 79 10.91 -10.95 20.95
C ARG A 79 9.87 -11.13 19.85
N CYS A 80 9.88 -10.33 18.77
CA CYS A 80 9.02 -10.56 17.63
C CYS A 80 9.48 -11.78 16.83
N ASP A 81 8.52 -12.58 16.38
CA ASP A 81 8.79 -13.75 15.53
C ASP A 81 8.85 -13.38 14.05
N TYR A 82 8.07 -12.37 13.66
CA TYR A 82 7.96 -11.86 12.29
C TYR A 82 7.92 -10.34 12.28
N LEU A 83 8.34 -9.77 11.17
CA LEU A 83 8.32 -8.32 10.92
C LEU A 83 7.67 -8.03 9.57
N LEU A 84 6.54 -7.33 9.60
CA LEU A 84 5.89 -6.79 8.41
C LEU A 84 6.20 -5.29 8.34
N HIS A 85 7.09 -4.93 7.41
CA HIS A 85 7.59 -3.55 7.30
C HIS A 85 6.80 -2.77 6.26
N LEU A 86 5.73 -2.09 6.72
CA LEU A 86 4.84 -1.29 5.88
C LEU A 86 5.11 0.21 5.96
N ALA A 87 5.77 0.67 7.03
CA ALA A 87 6.10 2.08 7.17
C ALA A 87 7.06 2.53 6.06
N SER A 88 6.69 3.57 5.34
CA SER A 88 7.52 4.20 4.32
C SER A 88 7.19 5.69 4.25
N PRO A 89 8.15 6.59 3.95
CA PRO A 89 7.82 7.97 3.69
C PRO A 89 6.94 8.06 2.42
N PHE A 90 5.84 8.79 2.54
CA PHE A 90 4.91 9.03 1.44
C PHE A 90 4.47 10.50 1.44
N PRO A 91 5.32 11.44 1.00
CA PRO A 91 4.96 12.85 0.90
C PRO A 91 4.05 13.11 -0.30
N LEU A 92 3.20 14.14 -0.20
CA LEU A 92 2.35 14.60 -1.31
C LEU A 92 3.17 15.06 -2.52
N VAL A 93 4.35 15.62 -2.28
CA VAL A 93 5.32 15.99 -3.31
C VAL A 93 6.66 15.38 -2.92
N ALA A 94 7.16 14.48 -3.77
CA ALA A 94 8.45 13.83 -3.58
C ALA A 94 9.57 14.70 -4.14
N ASP A 95 10.64 14.85 -3.37
CA ASP A 95 11.91 15.44 -3.80
C ASP A 95 13.06 14.44 -3.56
N GLU A 96 14.29 14.85 -3.85
CA GLU A 96 15.46 13.99 -3.70
C GLU A 96 15.63 13.42 -2.28
N THR A 97 15.22 14.15 -1.25
CA THR A 97 15.40 13.76 0.16
C THR A 97 14.60 12.50 0.52
N ILE A 98 13.52 12.22 -0.21
CA ILE A 98 12.72 11.01 0.02
C ILE A 98 13.53 9.73 -0.21
N VAL A 99 14.48 9.76 -1.15
CA VAL A 99 15.32 8.59 -1.48
C VAL A 99 16.15 8.18 -0.27
N THR A 100 16.90 9.12 0.28
CA THR A 100 17.74 8.88 1.47
C THR A 100 16.88 8.48 2.69
N THR A 101 15.74 9.15 2.88
CA THR A 101 14.81 8.84 3.96
C THR A 101 14.24 7.42 3.84
N ALA A 102 13.87 6.98 2.64
CA ALA A 102 13.34 5.64 2.40
C ALA A 102 14.41 4.55 2.63
N ILE A 103 15.62 4.76 2.12
CA ILE A 103 16.74 3.83 2.29
C ILE A 103 17.09 3.71 3.79
N ASN A 104 17.34 4.82 4.46
CA ASN A 104 17.75 4.81 5.86
C ASN A 104 16.67 4.26 6.77
N GLY A 105 15.41 4.66 6.55
CA GLY A 105 14.28 4.14 7.31
C GLY A 105 14.13 2.62 7.18
N THR A 106 14.27 2.09 5.97
CA THR A 106 14.25 0.64 5.74
C THR A 106 15.42 -0.05 6.42
N LEU A 107 16.64 0.46 6.24
CA LEU A 107 17.85 -0.15 6.83
C LEU A 107 17.86 -0.10 8.36
N ASN A 108 17.34 0.95 9.01
CA ASN A 108 17.25 1.03 10.46
C ASN A 108 16.41 -0.12 11.04
N VAL A 109 15.29 -0.41 10.41
CA VAL A 109 14.41 -1.52 10.81
C VAL A 109 15.09 -2.87 10.60
N LEU A 110 15.71 -3.08 9.44
CA LEU A 110 16.39 -4.34 9.10
C LEU A 110 17.62 -4.61 9.96
N LYS A 111 18.41 -3.59 10.30
CA LYS A 111 19.52 -3.69 11.24
C LYS A 111 19.08 -4.12 12.64
N ALA A 112 17.94 -3.62 13.10
CA ALA A 112 17.38 -4.07 14.36
C ALA A 112 16.90 -5.53 14.28
N ALA A 113 16.27 -5.92 13.17
CA ALA A 113 15.82 -7.28 12.94
C ALA A 113 16.99 -8.29 12.88
N SER A 114 18.13 -7.93 12.26
CA SER A 114 19.30 -8.82 12.17
C SER A 114 19.96 -9.08 13.54
N LYS A 115 19.80 -8.17 14.48
CA LYS A 115 20.30 -8.33 15.86
C LYS A 115 19.30 -9.05 16.79
N CYS A 116 18.07 -9.28 16.33
CA CYS A 116 17.01 -9.95 17.11
C CYS A 116 16.84 -11.40 16.67
N HIS A 117 17.41 -12.36 17.39
CA HIS A 117 17.41 -13.78 17.02
C HIS A 117 16.02 -14.43 16.97
N SER A 118 14.98 -13.80 17.50
CA SER A 118 13.60 -14.31 17.40
C SER A 118 12.95 -14.01 16.05
N VAL A 119 13.39 -12.98 15.33
CA VAL A 119 12.85 -12.60 14.02
C VAL A 119 13.27 -13.61 12.97
N ARG A 120 12.33 -14.39 12.46
CA ARG A 120 12.57 -15.45 11.46
C ARG A 120 12.46 -14.92 10.03
N LYS A 121 11.51 -14.00 9.80
CA LYS A 121 11.22 -13.48 8.47
C LYS A 121 10.75 -12.04 8.51
N VAL A 122 11.14 -11.30 7.48
CA VAL A 122 10.72 -9.93 7.20
C VAL A 122 9.94 -9.92 5.89
N VAL A 123 8.78 -9.28 5.86
CA VAL A 123 8.05 -8.96 4.63
C VAL A 123 8.02 -7.44 4.47
N LEU A 124 8.64 -6.96 3.40
CA LEU A 124 8.77 -5.53 3.11
C LEU A 124 7.72 -5.08 2.09
N THR A 125 6.99 -4.03 2.38
CA THR A 125 6.13 -3.35 1.41
C THR A 125 6.96 -2.43 0.54
N SER A 126 7.10 -2.77 -0.72
CA SER A 126 7.69 -1.94 -1.77
C SER A 126 6.59 -1.27 -2.61
N SER A 127 6.69 -1.30 -3.93
CA SER A 127 5.71 -0.76 -4.87
C SER A 127 5.91 -1.38 -6.25
N CYS A 128 4.86 -1.48 -7.07
CA CYS A 128 4.99 -1.76 -8.50
C CYS A 128 5.91 -0.74 -9.20
N MET A 129 5.98 0.49 -8.69
CA MET A 129 6.90 1.53 -9.18
C MET A 129 8.39 1.23 -8.91
N ALA A 130 8.71 0.16 -8.20
CA ALA A 130 10.08 -0.38 -8.14
C ALA A 130 10.36 -1.38 -9.28
N VAL A 131 9.38 -1.63 -10.15
CA VAL A 131 9.44 -2.62 -11.23
C VAL A 131 9.32 -1.97 -12.62
N ASN A 132 8.34 -1.09 -12.83
CA ASN A 132 7.85 -0.74 -14.16
C ASN A 132 8.30 0.62 -14.72
N GLU A 133 8.99 1.45 -13.98
CA GLU A 133 9.30 2.81 -14.42
C GLU A 133 10.61 2.89 -15.22
N GLY A 134 10.67 3.80 -16.21
CA GLY A 134 11.86 4.05 -17.02
C GLY A 134 12.11 3.00 -18.11
N HIS A 135 11.07 2.32 -18.56
CA HIS A 135 11.09 1.37 -19.68
C HIS A 135 10.16 1.83 -20.78
N ASP A 136 10.45 1.39 -22.02
CA ASP A 136 9.51 1.51 -23.13
C ASP A 136 8.57 0.29 -23.08
N GLN A 137 7.27 0.56 -22.91
CA GLN A 137 6.32 -0.44 -22.44
C GLN A 137 5.56 -1.09 -23.58
N ASP A 138 5.93 -2.30 -23.93
CA ASP A 138 5.19 -3.15 -24.87
C ASP A 138 4.88 -4.55 -24.33
N HIS A 139 5.22 -4.82 -23.06
CA HIS A 139 5.04 -6.12 -22.41
C HIS A 139 4.38 -6.00 -21.02
N ALA A 140 4.00 -7.14 -20.41
CA ALA A 140 3.58 -7.21 -19.02
C ALA A 140 4.80 -7.36 -18.10
N PHE A 141 4.97 -6.44 -17.17
CA PHE A 141 6.07 -6.47 -16.20
C PHE A 141 5.94 -7.64 -15.24
N THR A 142 7.08 -8.26 -14.92
CA THR A 142 7.18 -9.40 -14.02
C THR A 142 7.85 -9.04 -12.69
N ASP A 143 7.80 -9.95 -11.72
CA ASP A 143 8.44 -9.78 -10.41
C ASP A 143 9.97 -9.65 -10.49
N ASP A 144 10.60 -10.09 -11.59
CA ASP A 144 12.07 -10.09 -11.75
C ASP A 144 12.62 -8.75 -12.23
N GLU A 145 11.77 -7.88 -12.77
CA GLU A 145 12.17 -6.62 -13.36
C GLU A 145 12.36 -5.51 -12.32
N TRP A 146 13.15 -4.52 -12.69
CA TRP A 146 13.46 -3.37 -11.87
C TRP A 146 13.33 -2.07 -12.63
N THR A 147 12.72 -1.09 -12.01
CA THR A 147 12.71 0.30 -12.48
C THR A 147 14.12 0.76 -12.85
N ASN A 148 14.26 1.35 -14.03
CA ASN A 148 15.52 1.97 -14.48
C ASN A 148 15.68 3.34 -13.82
N VAL A 149 16.35 3.36 -12.66
CA VAL A 149 16.54 4.59 -11.86
C VAL A 149 17.38 5.67 -12.54
N ASP A 150 18.15 5.30 -13.59
CA ASP A 150 19.00 6.22 -14.34
C ASP A 150 18.24 6.94 -15.46
N ASP A 151 17.05 6.46 -15.81
CA ASP A 151 16.19 7.15 -16.78
C ASP A 151 15.68 8.48 -16.20
N LYS A 152 15.81 9.55 -16.99
CA LYS A 152 15.41 10.91 -16.59
C LYS A 152 13.90 11.09 -16.41
N ARG A 153 13.08 10.19 -16.98
CA ARG A 153 11.62 10.17 -16.84
C ARG A 153 11.20 9.70 -15.46
N VAL A 154 12.04 8.94 -14.76
CA VAL A 154 11.73 8.35 -13.46
C VAL A 154 11.78 9.39 -12.35
N GLY A 155 10.65 9.62 -11.71
CA GLY A 155 10.50 10.56 -10.61
C GLY A 155 11.15 10.10 -9.29
N TRP A 156 11.17 10.97 -8.29
CA TRP A 156 11.81 10.69 -7.00
C TRP A 156 11.12 9.58 -6.20
N TYR A 157 9.79 9.46 -6.31
CA TYR A 157 9.08 8.40 -5.60
C TYR A 157 9.41 6.99 -6.13
N PRO A 158 9.32 6.68 -7.44
CA PRO A 158 9.81 5.42 -7.98
C PRO A 158 11.28 5.13 -7.62
N LYS A 159 12.16 6.13 -7.74
CA LYS A 159 13.57 6.00 -7.33
C LYS A 159 13.70 5.62 -5.87
N SER A 160 12.93 6.25 -4.96
CA SER A 160 12.98 5.97 -3.54
C SER A 160 12.56 4.53 -3.22
N LYS A 161 11.51 4.04 -3.86
CA LYS A 161 11.01 2.67 -3.68
C LYS A 161 12.00 1.64 -4.20
N THR A 162 12.51 1.86 -5.42
CA THR A 162 13.49 0.97 -6.05
C THR A 162 14.78 0.86 -5.22
N LEU A 163 15.33 2.00 -4.82
CA LEU A 163 16.61 2.02 -4.11
C LEU A 163 16.48 1.51 -2.67
N ALA A 164 15.36 1.77 -1.99
CA ALA A 164 15.11 1.21 -0.65
C ALA A 164 14.93 -0.31 -0.71
N GLU A 165 14.21 -0.84 -1.72
CA GLU A 165 14.05 -2.28 -1.90
C GLU A 165 15.39 -2.95 -2.24
N ARG A 166 16.16 -2.40 -3.18
CA ARG A 166 17.52 -2.90 -3.50
C ARG A 166 18.44 -2.88 -2.29
N ALA A 167 18.37 -1.82 -1.47
CA ALA A 167 19.15 -1.73 -0.23
C ALA A 167 18.75 -2.81 0.80
N ALA A 168 17.45 -3.14 0.88
CA ALA A 168 16.96 -4.21 1.75
C ALA A 168 17.49 -5.58 1.32
N TRP A 169 17.43 -5.92 0.03
CA TRP A 169 17.96 -7.17 -0.52
C TRP A 169 19.46 -7.27 -0.31
N LYS A 170 20.21 -6.20 -0.62
CA LYS A 170 21.65 -6.17 -0.42
C LYS A 170 22.01 -6.36 1.06
N PHE A 171 21.36 -5.65 1.97
CA PHE A 171 21.59 -5.78 3.39
C PHE A 171 21.35 -7.20 3.89
N GLN A 172 20.22 -7.84 3.50
CA GLN A 172 19.90 -9.21 3.91
C GLN A 172 20.94 -10.23 3.43
N GLN A 173 21.51 -10.05 2.23
CA GLN A 173 22.57 -10.89 1.70
C GLN A 173 23.88 -10.74 2.48
N GLU A 174 24.19 -9.52 2.91
CA GLU A 174 25.45 -9.13 3.58
C GLU A 174 25.38 -9.21 5.12
N ILE A 175 24.30 -9.76 5.73
CA ILE A 175 24.23 -9.92 7.19
C ILE A 175 25.44 -10.73 7.67
N PRO A 176 26.21 -10.20 8.65
CA PRO A 176 27.42 -10.86 9.17
C PRO A 176 27.12 -12.21 9.83
N GLU A 177 28.14 -13.09 9.86
CA GLU A 177 28.08 -14.29 10.68
C GLU A 177 27.91 -13.94 12.16
N GLY A 178 27.02 -14.66 12.85
CA GLY A 178 26.68 -14.42 14.25
C GLY A 178 25.43 -13.52 14.44
N ASP A 179 25.07 -12.70 13.45
CA ASP A 179 23.80 -11.99 13.43
C ASP A 179 22.66 -12.88 12.92
N ASN A 180 21.41 -12.48 13.18
CA ASN A 180 20.26 -13.21 12.68
C ASN A 180 20.03 -12.96 11.19
N LYS A 181 20.30 -13.95 10.36
CA LYS A 181 19.99 -13.92 8.92
C LYS A 181 18.55 -14.31 8.67
N PHE A 182 17.64 -13.36 8.91
CA PHE A 182 16.22 -13.54 8.64
C PHE A 182 15.93 -13.77 7.14
N ARG A 183 14.79 -14.38 6.83
CA ARG A 183 14.28 -14.50 5.45
C ARG A 183 13.62 -13.20 5.04
N LEU A 184 13.74 -12.84 3.77
CA LEU A 184 13.13 -11.63 3.20
C LEU A 184 12.19 -11.98 2.06
N SER A 185 11.05 -11.31 2.01
CA SER A 185 10.15 -11.26 0.85
C SER A 185 9.68 -9.83 0.66
N THR A 186 9.36 -9.42 -0.57
CA THR A 186 8.78 -8.10 -0.84
C THR A 186 7.41 -8.22 -1.48
N ILE A 187 6.50 -7.35 -1.09
CA ILE A 187 5.23 -7.14 -1.76
C ILE A 187 5.31 -5.80 -2.50
N ASN A 188 5.00 -5.82 -3.80
CA ASN A 188 5.10 -4.68 -4.71
C ASN A 188 3.69 -4.27 -5.19
N PRO A 189 2.90 -3.55 -4.36
CA PRO A 189 1.53 -3.21 -4.71
C PRO A 189 1.46 -2.17 -5.82
N ALA A 190 0.44 -2.31 -6.66
CA ALA A 190 -0.12 -1.26 -7.50
C ALA A 190 -0.83 -0.19 -6.66
N LEU A 191 -1.64 0.69 -7.27
CA LEU A 191 -2.44 1.64 -6.50
C LEU A 191 -3.47 0.89 -5.66
N VAL A 192 -3.32 0.99 -4.35
CA VAL A 192 -4.15 0.23 -3.40
C VAL A 192 -5.47 0.95 -3.17
N ILE A 193 -6.58 0.27 -3.48
CA ILE A 193 -7.96 0.73 -3.26
C ILE A 193 -8.66 -0.18 -2.25
N GLY A 194 -9.87 0.16 -1.86
CA GLY A 194 -10.69 -0.63 -0.94
C GLY A 194 -11.15 0.17 0.28
N PRO A 195 -11.96 -0.42 1.17
CA PRO A 195 -12.59 0.29 2.26
C PRO A 195 -11.56 0.78 3.30
N PRO A 196 -11.48 2.09 3.61
CA PRO A 196 -10.57 2.59 4.65
C PRO A 196 -11.05 2.20 6.05
N LEU A 197 -10.16 1.61 6.87
CA LEU A 197 -10.41 1.32 8.29
C LEU A 197 -10.11 2.51 9.20
N ILE A 198 -9.30 3.43 8.72
CA ILE A 198 -8.88 4.63 9.44
C ILE A 198 -9.04 5.86 8.54
N ASP A 199 -9.19 7.03 9.17
CA ASP A 199 -9.30 8.29 8.44
C ASP A 199 -7.90 8.78 8.04
N GLU A 200 -7.40 8.23 6.94
CA GLU A 200 -6.13 8.63 6.36
C GLU A 200 -6.36 9.32 5.01
N GLN A 201 -5.59 10.37 4.76
CA GLN A 201 -5.59 11.06 3.47
C GLN A 201 -4.51 10.46 2.56
N GLY A 202 -4.66 9.18 2.21
CA GLY A 202 -3.78 8.51 1.26
C GLY A 202 -4.06 8.92 -0.19
N SER A 203 -3.13 8.60 -1.11
CA SER A 203 -3.25 8.97 -2.53
C SER A 203 -4.50 8.39 -3.19
N SER A 204 -4.80 7.12 -2.98
CA SER A 204 -5.98 6.47 -3.56
C SER A 204 -7.29 7.04 -2.99
N ILE A 205 -7.33 7.29 -1.67
CA ILE A 205 -8.47 7.93 -1.02
C ILE A 205 -8.70 9.34 -1.61
N SER A 206 -7.62 10.09 -1.81
CA SER A 206 -7.70 11.41 -2.44
C SER A 206 -8.21 11.35 -3.88
N ILE A 207 -7.75 10.38 -4.68
CA ILE A 207 -8.19 10.20 -6.07
C ILE A 207 -9.69 9.90 -6.10
N ILE A 208 -10.17 8.90 -5.36
CA ILE A 208 -11.59 8.52 -5.35
C ILE A 208 -12.47 9.64 -4.79
N ARG A 209 -11.99 10.37 -3.78
CA ARG A 209 -12.67 11.57 -3.27
C ARG A 209 -12.83 12.63 -4.36
N GLN A 210 -11.79 12.89 -5.15
CA GLN A 210 -11.84 13.87 -6.25
C GLN A 210 -12.85 13.48 -7.33
N PHE A 211 -13.00 12.17 -7.62
CA PHE A 211 -14.07 11.67 -8.50
C PHE A 211 -15.45 12.00 -7.91
N LEU A 212 -15.72 11.58 -6.69
CA LEU A 212 -17.03 11.71 -6.03
C LEU A 212 -17.44 13.17 -5.79
N LEU A 213 -16.49 14.05 -5.49
CA LEU A 213 -16.74 15.47 -5.27
C LEU A 213 -16.67 16.31 -6.55
N HIS A 214 -16.45 15.68 -7.73
CA HIS A 214 -16.29 16.38 -9.01
C HIS A 214 -15.21 17.47 -8.99
N GLU A 215 -14.11 17.20 -8.27
CA GLU A 215 -12.99 18.13 -8.19
C GLU A 215 -12.10 18.07 -9.45
N MET A 216 -12.15 16.95 -10.18
CA MET A 216 -11.52 16.80 -11.50
C MET A 216 -12.42 17.40 -12.58
N LYS A 217 -11.94 18.42 -13.29
CA LYS A 217 -12.67 19.04 -14.41
C LYS A 217 -12.71 18.19 -15.68
N GLY A 218 -11.85 17.20 -15.76
CA GLY A 218 -11.74 16.23 -16.83
C GLY A 218 -10.77 15.12 -16.47
N LEU A 219 -10.86 14.00 -17.16
CA LEU A 219 -10.09 12.79 -16.86
C LEU A 219 -8.85 12.73 -17.75
N PRO A 220 -7.64 12.60 -17.18
CA PRO A 220 -6.45 12.40 -18.00
C PRO A 220 -6.51 11.03 -18.69
N PRO A 221 -6.03 10.89 -19.94
CA PRO A 221 -5.94 9.62 -20.63
C PRO A 221 -4.75 8.82 -20.10
N MET A 222 -4.88 8.27 -18.91
CA MET A 222 -3.84 7.45 -18.28
C MET A 222 -4.46 6.25 -17.56
N GLN A 223 -3.67 5.18 -17.46
CA GLN A 223 -4.03 3.98 -16.72
C GLN A 223 -3.48 3.98 -15.30
N LEU A 224 -4.24 3.35 -14.41
CA LEU A 224 -3.82 2.99 -13.06
C LEU A 224 -3.98 1.49 -12.89
N PRO A 225 -2.91 0.76 -12.64
CA PRO A 225 -3.02 -0.59 -12.10
C PRO A 225 -3.54 -0.48 -10.67
N LEU A 226 -4.54 -1.29 -10.34
CA LEU A 226 -5.21 -1.26 -9.04
C LEU A 226 -5.05 -2.60 -8.33
N VAL A 227 -5.16 -2.58 -6.99
CA VAL A 227 -5.26 -3.78 -6.16
C VAL A 227 -6.10 -3.49 -4.92
N ASP A 228 -6.87 -4.48 -4.44
CA ASP A 228 -7.62 -4.33 -3.21
C ASP A 228 -6.69 -4.41 -1.98
N VAL A 229 -6.91 -3.54 -1.01
CA VAL A 229 -6.13 -3.46 0.23
C VAL A 229 -6.14 -4.75 1.03
N ARG A 230 -7.24 -5.51 0.97
CA ARG A 230 -7.39 -6.81 1.65
C ARG A 230 -6.53 -7.87 0.99
N ASP A 231 -6.41 -7.85 -0.35
CA ASP A 231 -5.50 -8.75 -1.07
C ASP A 231 -4.06 -8.45 -0.72
N VAL A 232 -3.69 -7.17 -0.63
CA VAL A 232 -2.35 -6.77 -0.20
C VAL A 232 -2.09 -7.22 1.24
N ALA A 233 -3.07 -7.10 2.15
CA ALA A 233 -2.94 -7.56 3.53
C ALA A 233 -2.77 -9.09 3.60
N ASP A 234 -3.59 -9.84 2.86
CA ASP A 234 -3.49 -11.29 2.77
C ASP A 234 -2.12 -11.71 2.21
N MET A 235 -1.62 -11.05 1.15
CA MET A 235 -0.29 -11.33 0.60
C MET A 235 0.84 -11.15 1.62
N HIS A 236 0.77 -10.12 2.48
CA HIS A 236 1.76 -9.93 3.54
C HIS A 236 1.75 -11.08 4.55
N ILE A 237 0.57 -11.56 4.92
CA ILE A 237 0.42 -12.63 5.90
C ILE A 237 0.81 -13.98 5.30
N GLU A 238 0.38 -14.27 4.07
CA GLU A 238 0.78 -15.48 3.37
C GLU A 238 2.30 -15.50 3.12
N ALA A 239 2.88 -14.37 2.70
CA ALA A 239 4.33 -14.26 2.56
C ALA A 239 5.07 -14.45 3.90
N MET A 240 4.47 -14.05 5.03
CA MET A 240 5.04 -14.23 6.36
C MET A 240 5.12 -15.72 6.76
N ILE A 241 4.07 -16.49 6.50
CA ILE A 241 3.95 -17.87 7.00
C ILE A 241 4.42 -18.93 6.03
N ASN A 242 4.36 -18.69 4.73
CA ASN A 242 4.73 -19.65 3.70
C ASN A 242 6.25 -19.62 3.44
N PRO A 243 6.99 -20.72 3.68
CA PRO A 243 8.44 -20.78 3.43
C PRO A 243 8.81 -20.69 1.94
N ASP A 244 7.92 -21.10 1.03
CA ASP A 244 8.17 -21.05 -0.42
C ASP A 244 8.27 -19.62 -0.96
N THR A 245 7.93 -18.63 -0.14
CA THR A 245 8.03 -17.22 -0.50
C THR A 245 9.37 -16.58 -0.13
N ASP A 246 10.28 -17.33 0.48
CA ASP A 246 11.59 -16.81 0.88
C ASP A 246 12.38 -16.34 -0.33
N ASN A 247 12.93 -15.12 -0.22
CA ASN A 247 13.71 -14.47 -1.27
C ASN A 247 12.94 -14.19 -2.58
N HIS A 248 11.61 -14.04 -2.50
CA HIS A 248 10.78 -13.68 -3.64
C HIS A 248 10.24 -12.25 -3.53
N ARG A 249 10.07 -11.66 -4.69
CA ARG A 249 9.30 -10.43 -4.91
C ARG A 249 7.91 -10.84 -5.40
N PHE A 250 6.88 -10.08 -5.03
CA PHE A 250 5.50 -10.36 -5.41
C PHE A 250 4.81 -9.08 -5.88
N LEU A 251 4.55 -8.98 -7.17
CA LEU A 251 3.65 -7.96 -7.71
C LEU A 251 2.23 -8.19 -7.21
N ALA A 252 1.58 -7.12 -6.80
CA ALA A 252 0.20 -7.13 -6.34
C ALA A 252 -0.62 -6.15 -7.19
N ALA A 253 -1.22 -6.66 -8.26
CA ALA A 253 -2.11 -5.93 -9.15
C ALA A 253 -3.26 -6.83 -9.58
N GLY A 254 -4.41 -6.22 -9.87
CA GLY A 254 -5.54 -6.92 -10.47
C GLY A 254 -5.24 -7.40 -11.89
N ASP A 255 -6.21 -8.08 -12.49
CA ASP A 255 -6.03 -8.72 -13.79
C ASP A 255 -5.83 -7.74 -14.95
N HIS A 256 -6.24 -6.49 -14.78
CA HIS A 256 -6.04 -5.41 -15.76
C HIS A 256 -5.92 -4.05 -15.07
N SER A 257 -5.32 -3.11 -15.79
CA SER A 257 -5.24 -1.71 -15.35
C SER A 257 -6.45 -0.92 -15.83
N TYR A 258 -6.86 0.06 -15.03
CA TYR A 258 -8.03 0.90 -15.29
C TYR A 258 -7.62 2.24 -15.89
N TRP A 259 -8.23 2.63 -17.00
CA TRP A 259 -8.20 4.04 -17.41
C TRP A 259 -8.98 4.89 -16.39
N PHE A 260 -8.57 6.13 -16.22
CA PHE A 260 -9.34 7.08 -15.37
C PHE A 260 -10.82 7.12 -15.77
N ARG A 261 -11.10 7.05 -17.07
CA ARG A 261 -12.46 6.97 -17.61
C ARG A 261 -13.21 5.73 -17.11
N ASP A 262 -12.54 4.58 -17.01
CA ASP A 262 -13.21 3.35 -16.57
C ASP A 262 -13.56 3.41 -15.08
N ILE A 263 -12.66 3.96 -14.25
CA ILE A 263 -12.96 4.27 -12.84
C ILE A 263 -14.18 5.21 -12.76
N GLY A 264 -14.20 6.28 -13.55
CA GLY A 264 -15.32 7.20 -13.62
C GLY A 264 -16.64 6.52 -13.99
N ASN A 265 -16.61 5.60 -14.96
CA ASN A 265 -17.79 4.85 -15.41
C ASN A 265 -18.31 3.89 -14.32
N VAL A 266 -17.43 3.15 -13.64
CA VAL A 266 -17.82 2.27 -12.52
C VAL A 266 -18.52 3.08 -11.43
N LEU A 267 -17.90 4.18 -11.01
CA LEU A 267 -18.46 5.03 -9.96
C LEU A 267 -19.75 5.74 -10.39
N ASP A 268 -19.83 6.23 -11.62
CA ASP A 268 -21.05 6.90 -12.14
C ASP A 268 -22.25 5.96 -12.21
N LYS A 269 -22.03 4.73 -12.65
CA LYS A 269 -23.08 3.70 -12.73
C LYS A 269 -23.75 3.48 -11.38
N GLU A 270 -22.96 3.49 -10.29
CA GLU A 270 -23.48 3.28 -8.93
C GLU A 270 -23.95 4.59 -8.29
N PHE A 271 -23.14 5.64 -8.28
CA PHE A 271 -23.36 6.80 -7.43
C PHE A 271 -24.18 7.93 -8.06
N LYS A 272 -24.46 7.90 -9.36
CA LYS A 272 -25.37 8.86 -10.01
C LYS A 272 -26.76 8.87 -9.39
N GLN A 273 -27.32 7.71 -9.06
CA GLN A 273 -28.61 7.59 -8.40
C GLN A 273 -28.64 8.15 -6.98
N HIS A 274 -27.46 8.28 -6.36
CA HIS A 274 -27.24 8.89 -5.04
C HIS A 274 -26.99 10.40 -5.13
N GLY A 275 -27.09 10.99 -6.34
CA GLY A 275 -26.94 12.43 -6.56
C GLY A 275 -25.50 12.91 -6.68
N TYR A 276 -24.52 12.01 -6.87
CA TYR A 276 -23.15 12.38 -7.19
C TYR A 276 -23.02 12.63 -8.69
N CYS A 277 -22.32 13.71 -9.04
CA CYS A 277 -22.03 14.05 -10.44
C CYS A 277 -20.55 13.76 -10.68
N LEU A 278 -20.26 12.69 -11.40
CA LEU A 278 -18.89 12.28 -11.64
C LEU A 278 -18.33 12.87 -12.95
N PRO A 279 -17.02 13.13 -13.05
CA PRO A 279 -16.40 13.57 -14.28
C PRO A 279 -16.47 12.45 -15.33
N ARG A 280 -16.81 12.80 -16.57
CA ARG A 280 -17.00 11.84 -17.68
C ARG A 280 -16.17 12.18 -18.90
N VAL A 281 -15.71 13.44 -19.00
CA VAL A 281 -15.02 13.93 -20.19
C VAL A 281 -13.55 13.58 -20.07
N GLU A 282 -13.07 12.72 -20.97
CA GLU A 282 -11.64 12.47 -21.12
C GLU A 282 -10.99 13.65 -21.83
N MET A 283 -9.95 14.20 -21.25
CA MET A 283 -9.19 15.30 -21.82
C MET A 283 -8.17 14.75 -22.84
N PRO A 284 -8.06 15.38 -24.01
CA PRO A 284 -6.95 15.05 -24.91
C PRO A 284 -5.59 15.22 -24.21
N ALA A 285 -4.64 14.33 -24.46
CA ALA A 285 -3.33 14.37 -23.82
C ALA A 285 -2.58 15.71 -23.98
N TRP A 286 -2.78 16.41 -25.12
CA TRP A 286 -2.17 17.72 -25.35
C TRP A 286 -2.68 18.79 -24.38
N VAL A 287 -3.95 18.71 -23.94
CA VAL A 287 -4.53 19.62 -22.95
C VAL A 287 -3.85 19.43 -21.60
N VAL A 288 -3.65 18.17 -21.18
CA VAL A 288 -2.96 17.86 -19.92
C VAL A 288 -1.50 18.31 -19.97
N ARG A 289 -0.81 18.08 -21.09
CA ARG A 289 0.56 18.56 -21.30
C ARG A 289 0.65 20.09 -21.26
N PHE A 290 -0.30 20.79 -21.85
CA PHE A 290 -0.36 22.25 -21.81
C PHE A 290 -0.62 22.77 -20.40
N ALA A 291 -1.57 22.15 -19.65
CA ALA A 291 -1.81 22.48 -18.26
C ALA A 291 -0.55 22.27 -17.39
N GLY A 292 0.26 21.27 -17.70
CA GLY A 292 1.54 21.00 -17.03
C GLY A 292 2.59 22.09 -17.12
N LEU A 293 2.42 23.10 -18.01
CA LEU A 293 3.27 24.28 -18.04
C LEU A 293 3.01 25.21 -16.84
N PHE A 294 1.82 25.13 -16.22
CA PHE A 294 1.36 26.03 -15.16
C PHE A 294 1.04 25.29 -13.85
N ASP A 295 0.86 23.97 -13.91
CA ASP A 295 0.47 23.12 -12.79
C ASP A 295 1.43 21.95 -12.62
N LYS A 296 2.08 21.86 -11.44
CA LYS A 296 3.07 20.81 -11.13
C LYS A 296 2.45 19.40 -11.09
N GLN A 297 1.18 19.29 -10.73
CA GLN A 297 0.47 18.00 -10.71
C GLN A 297 0.25 17.52 -12.15
N ALA A 298 -0.26 18.36 -13.04
CA ALA A 298 -0.42 18.04 -14.45
C ALA A 298 0.93 17.76 -15.13
N ALA A 299 2.00 18.49 -14.76
CA ALA A 299 3.35 18.27 -15.27
C ALA A 299 3.89 16.87 -14.92
N SER A 300 3.57 16.34 -13.73
CA SER A 300 4.00 15.01 -13.29
C SER A 300 3.34 13.86 -14.05
N LEU A 301 2.22 14.10 -14.73
CA LEU A 301 1.48 13.09 -15.48
C LEU A 301 1.93 12.94 -16.94
N LYS A 302 2.73 13.86 -17.48
CA LYS A 302 3.02 14.00 -18.91
C LYS A 302 3.58 12.71 -19.56
N ASP A 303 4.40 11.95 -18.81
CA ASP A 303 5.08 10.75 -19.29
C ASP A 303 4.21 9.48 -19.13
N SER A 304 3.11 9.55 -18.37
CA SER A 304 2.16 8.46 -18.17
C SER A 304 0.92 8.54 -19.08
N LEU A 305 0.78 9.65 -19.87
CA LEU A 305 -0.39 9.84 -20.73
C LEU A 305 -0.37 8.88 -21.92
N ASN A 306 -1.51 8.22 -22.19
CA ASN A 306 -1.73 7.22 -23.24
C ASN A 306 -0.88 5.94 -23.12
N ASN A 307 -0.23 5.72 -21.99
CA ASN A 307 0.54 4.50 -21.77
C ASN A 307 -0.33 3.42 -21.14
N GLU A 308 -0.26 2.22 -21.68
CA GLU A 308 -0.82 1.02 -21.06
C GLU A 308 0.19 0.43 -20.08
N ILE A 309 -0.30 0.01 -18.90
CA ILE A 309 0.52 -0.63 -17.89
C ILE A 309 -0.07 -2.01 -17.61
N ARG A 310 0.73 -3.06 -17.77
CA ARG A 310 0.35 -4.44 -17.54
C ARG A 310 1.32 -5.12 -16.60
N PHE A 311 0.81 -5.92 -15.65
CA PHE A 311 1.62 -6.71 -14.72
C PHE A 311 1.26 -8.19 -14.84
N ASP A 312 2.27 -9.05 -14.82
CA ASP A 312 2.11 -10.49 -14.65
C ASP A 312 2.34 -10.85 -13.18
N CYS A 313 1.26 -10.98 -12.44
CA CYS A 313 1.28 -11.37 -11.02
C CYS A 313 1.31 -12.90 -10.83
N LYS A 314 2.03 -13.62 -11.69
CA LYS A 314 2.10 -15.08 -11.70
C LYS A 314 2.62 -15.66 -10.38
N ASN A 315 3.65 -15.06 -9.78
CA ASN A 315 4.19 -15.52 -8.50
C ASN A 315 3.17 -15.36 -7.37
N ALA A 316 2.43 -14.24 -7.34
CA ALA A 316 1.36 -14.05 -6.35
C ALA A 316 0.27 -15.13 -6.48
N ARG A 317 -0.10 -15.51 -7.69
CA ARG A 317 -1.10 -16.57 -7.91
C ARG A 317 -0.57 -17.96 -7.59
N ASN A 318 0.64 -18.30 -8.04
CA ASN A 318 1.16 -19.66 -7.98
C ASN A 318 1.80 -19.99 -6.63
N ILE A 319 2.51 -19.05 -6.00
CA ILE A 319 3.26 -19.27 -4.76
C ILE A 319 2.44 -18.87 -3.54
N LEU A 320 1.77 -17.69 -3.59
CA LEU A 320 0.91 -17.22 -2.50
C LEU A 320 -0.54 -17.73 -2.62
N GLY A 321 -0.93 -18.37 -3.74
CA GLY A 321 -2.30 -18.84 -3.94
C GLY A 321 -3.34 -17.75 -4.09
N MET A 322 -2.92 -16.52 -4.46
CA MET A 322 -3.79 -15.36 -4.49
C MET A 322 -4.87 -15.45 -5.57
N LYS A 323 -6.08 -15.07 -5.17
CA LYS A 323 -7.22 -14.79 -6.06
C LYS A 323 -7.65 -13.37 -5.79
N PHE A 324 -7.28 -12.47 -6.70
CA PHE A 324 -7.56 -11.04 -6.52
C PHE A 324 -9.06 -10.75 -6.58
N ARG A 325 -9.51 -9.85 -5.71
CA ARG A 325 -10.89 -9.37 -5.62
C ARG A 325 -11.30 -8.60 -6.87
N ASN A 326 -12.62 -8.56 -7.12
CA ASN A 326 -13.18 -7.72 -8.18
C ASN A 326 -12.98 -6.24 -7.83
N LEU A 327 -12.26 -5.52 -8.67
CA LEU A 327 -11.86 -4.14 -8.42
C LEU A 327 -13.02 -3.14 -8.59
N ASP A 328 -14.02 -3.43 -9.41
CA ASP A 328 -15.24 -2.61 -9.50
C ASP A 328 -15.97 -2.61 -8.16
N GLU A 329 -16.13 -3.79 -7.55
CA GLU A 329 -16.73 -3.93 -6.21
C GLU A 329 -15.88 -3.21 -5.15
N SER A 330 -14.54 -3.31 -5.24
CA SER A 330 -13.61 -2.62 -4.32
C SER A 330 -13.73 -1.10 -4.42
N LEU A 331 -13.85 -0.54 -5.63
CA LEU A 331 -14.06 0.90 -5.86
C LEU A 331 -15.40 1.37 -5.27
N ILE A 332 -16.46 0.59 -5.48
CA ILE A 332 -17.81 0.89 -4.99
C ILE A 332 -17.83 0.84 -3.45
N GLU A 333 -17.30 -0.23 -2.86
CA GLU A 333 -17.25 -0.39 -1.40
C GLU A 333 -16.41 0.72 -0.74
N MET A 334 -15.23 1.01 -1.28
CA MET A 334 -14.39 2.13 -0.84
C MET A 334 -15.17 3.43 -0.81
N SER A 335 -15.93 3.71 -1.86
CA SER A 335 -16.71 4.94 -2.00
C SER A 335 -17.84 5.03 -0.97
N TYR A 336 -18.57 3.93 -0.74
CA TYR A 336 -19.59 3.89 0.31
C TYR A 336 -19.01 4.12 1.71
N VAL A 337 -17.90 3.45 2.03
CA VAL A 337 -17.24 3.62 3.34
C VAL A 337 -16.75 5.08 3.49
N MET A 338 -16.18 5.68 2.46
CA MET A 338 -15.77 7.09 2.49
C MET A 338 -16.96 8.04 2.73
N ILE A 339 -18.13 7.76 2.14
CA ILE A 339 -19.34 8.56 2.32
C ILE A 339 -19.89 8.38 3.75
N GLU A 340 -20.01 7.14 4.23
CA GLU A 340 -20.55 6.87 5.57
C GLU A 340 -19.65 7.43 6.68
N ARG A 341 -18.35 7.41 6.50
CA ARG A 341 -17.38 7.97 7.46
C ARG A 341 -17.19 9.50 7.32
N GLY A 342 -17.89 10.15 6.38
CA GLY A 342 -17.83 11.60 6.20
C GLY A 342 -16.57 12.12 5.50
N ILE A 343 -15.71 11.24 4.94
CA ILE A 343 -14.58 11.63 4.09
C ILE A 343 -15.10 12.29 2.81
N VAL A 344 -16.23 11.81 2.31
CA VAL A 344 -17.00 12.39 1.22
C VAL A 344 -18.36 12.81 1.77
N LYS A 345 -18.76 14.06 1.48
CA LYS A 345 -20.03 14.61 1.96
C LYS A 345 -21.22 13.90 1.34
N LYS A 346 -22.21 13.51 2.15
CA LYS A 346 -23.49 12.96 1.69
C LYS A 346 -24.26 14.01 0.88
N THR A 347 -24.77 13.61 -0.29
CA THR A 347 -25.69 14.41 -1.08
C THR A 347 -27.11 14.37 -0.47
N LYS A 348 -27.99 15.27 -0.93
CA LYS A 348 -29.40 15.27 -0.51
C LYS A 348 -30.16 13.98 -0.98
N ASN A 349 -29.67 13.36 -2.04
CA ASN A 349 -30.29 12.16 -2.66
C ASN A 349 -29.60 10.86 -2.23
N TYR A 350 -28.69 10.92 -1.27
CA TYR A 350 -27.98 9.72 -0.80
C TYR A 350 -28.94 8.73 -0.13
N LYS A 351 -28.99 7.50 -0.63
CA LYS A 351 -29.96 6.46 -0.22
C LYS A 351 -29.43 5.51 0.87
N GLY A 352 -28.22 5.75 1.36
CA GLY A 352 -27.53 4.86 2.33
C GLY A 352 -26.63 3.82 1.64
N CYS A 353 -25.78 3.19 2.44
CA CYS A 353 -24.91 2.11 2.01
C CYS A 353 -25.67 0.79 1.96
N PRO A 354 -25.64 0.02 0.86
CA PRO A 354 -26.19 -1.33 0.81
C PRO A 354 -25.51 -2.25 1.84
N GLU A 355 -26.28 -3.21 2.38
CA GLU A 355 -25.81 -4.14 3.42
C GLU A 355 -24.51 -4.87 3.01
N LYS A 356 -24.40 -5.29 1.75
CA LYS A 356 -23.23 -5.98 1.20
C LYS A 356 -21.92 -5.18 1.28
N TYR A 357 -21.97 -3.85 1.45
CA TYR A 357 -20.81 -2.95 1.55
C TYR A 357 -20.68 -2.31 2.95
N SER A 358 -21.50 -2.74 3.93
CA SER A 358 -21.59 -2.07 5.22
C SER A 358 -20.57 -2.56 6.26
N GLU A 359 -19.80 -3.62 5.98
CA GLU A 359 -18.88 -4.24 6.96
C GLU A 359 -17.94 -3.19 7.60
N PHE A 360 -17.34 -2.32 6.80
CA PHE A 360 -16.33 -1.36 7.25
C PHE A 360 -16.87 0.06 7.52
N THR A 361 -18.18 0.26 7.44
CA THR A 361 -18.78 1.59 7.67
C THR A 361 -18.87 1.96 9.15
N LYS A 362 -18.78 0.98 10.06
CA LYS A 362 -19.03 1.11 11.51
C LYS A 362 -17.80 0.89 12.40
N ILE A 363 -16.61 0.75 11.80
CA ILE A 363 -15.35 0.52 12.54
C ILE A 363 -14.80 1.81 13.14
#